data_ae309937bbe460a1e794e96c5d4c90be
#
_entry.id   ae309937bbe460a1e794e96c5d4c90be
#
_cell.length_a   1.000
_cell.length_b   1.000
_cell.length_c   1.000
_cell.angle_alpha   90.00
_cell.angle_beta   90.00
_cell.angle_gamma   90.00
#
_symmetry.space_group_name_H-M   'P 1'
#
loop_
_entity.id
_entity.type
_entity.pdbx_description
1 polymer ?
#
loop_
_entity_poly.entity_id
_entity_poly.type
_entity_poly.pdbx_seq_one_letter_code
_entity_poly.pdbx_strand_id
1 'polypeptide(L)'
;MQSSQYLSQLSAAEKMSDEPWPEDAVIYQPYEAEQILLPEHASCLAVKAYLKMCQLPFEVRSCANAEYMSPGGRLTKLPYLRAGTFNVSEFEHIVNFVEQKGVGIGQWLDDDYKADMRTYVSLAENIFTMAELYISFVNKTVYEKVTAPRNGCVFPWPLNLIENYTKRRNTLRILKVYQWNDMTIDDVIEKVEKCCETLTLKLEETPDEPFFYSNQPCELDAIAFGHLFAIITTDLPNMALAQTVRKFNRLVEFCQFIDSKYFQMRSL
;
A
#
# COMPACT_ATOMS: atom_id res chain seq x y z
N MET A 1 -33.78 -14.11 11.72
CA MET A 1 -33.17 -12.88 11.21
C MET A 1 -31.74 -13.09 10.68
N GLN A 2 -30.86 -13.80 11.37
CA GLN A 2 -29.48 -14.09 10.90
C GLN A 2 -29.42 -14.88 9.58
N SER A 3 -30.29 -15.87 9.37
CA SER A 3 -30.33 -16.67 8.13
C SER A 3 -30.69 -15.86 6.88
N SER A 4 -31.57 -14.85 7.00
CA SER A 4 -31.96 -13.98 5.87
C SER A 4 -30.86 -13.01 5.47
N GLN A 5 -30.05 -12.52 6.42
CA GLN A 5 -28.87 -11.70 6.15
C GLN A 5 -27.76 -12.52 5.49
N TYR A 6 -27.56 -13.77 5.92
CA TYR A 6 -26.57 -14.68 5.33
C TYR A 6 -26.93 -15.03 3.87
N LEU A 7 -28.20 -15.31 3.60
CA LEU A 7 -28.70 -15.59 2.25
C LEU A 7 -28.62 -14.35 1.33
N SER A 8 -28.86 -13.15 1.88
CA SER A 8 -28.70 -11.91 1.10
C SER A 8 -27.23 -11.58 0.80
N GLN A 9 -26.32 -11.90 1.71
CA GLN A 9 -24.87 -11.75 1.49
C GLN A 9 -24.33 -12.76 0.49
N LEU A 10 -24.79 -14.04 0.54
CA LEU A 10 -24.45 -15.07 -0.46
C LEU A 10 -24.95 -14.69 -1.85
N SER A 11 -26.21 -14.22 -1.97
CA SER A 11 -26.75 -13.80 -3.26
C SER A 11 -26.10 -12.53 -3.83
N ALA A 12 -25.58 -11.66 -2.96
CA ALA A 12 -24.81 -10.48 -3.38
C ALA A 12 -23.39 -10.88 -3.83
N ALA A 13 -22.75 -11.84 -3.15
CA ALA A 13 -21.45 -12.39 -3.53
C ALA A 13 -21.53 -13.17 -4.85
N GLU A 14 -22.56 -14.01 -5.04
CA GLU A 14 -22.81 -14.72 -6.30
C GLU A 14 -23.05 -13.74 -7.47
N LYS A 15 -23.80 -12.66 -7.25
CA LYS A 15 -23.98 -11.62 -8.26
C LYS A 15 -22.69 -10.85 -8.56
N MET A 16 -21.82 -10.71 -7.58
CA MET A 16 -20.52 -10.05 -7.80
C MET A 16 -19.56 -10.89 -8.65
N SER A 17 -19.58 -12.23 -8.51
CA SER A 17 -18.73 -13.12 -9.31
C SER A 17 -19.16 -13.20 -10.78
N ASP A 18 -20.44 -13.00 -11.10
CA ASP A 18 -20.98 -13.11 -12.45
C ASP A 18 -20.73 -11.87 -13.34
N GLU A 19 -20.40 -10.73 -12.74
CA GLU A 19 -20.09 -9.53 -13.51
C GLU A 19 -18.60 -9.47 -13.86
N PRO A 20 -18.22 -9.35 -15.14
CA PRO A 20 -16.82 -9.22 -15.55
C PRO A 20 -16.19 -7.96 -14.94
N TRP A 21 -14.86 -7.92 -14.92
CA TRP A 21 -14.14 -6.72 -14.50
C TRP A 21 -14.54 -5.53 -15.38
N PRO A 22 -14.92 -4.37 -14.80
CA PRO A 22 -15.41 -3.23 -15.57
C PRO A 22 -14.26 -2.54 -16.32
N GLU A 23 -14.51 -2.17 -17.56
CA GLU A 23 -13.53 -1.43 -18.39
C GLU A 23 -13.27 0.00 -17.87
N ASP A 24 -14.19 0.57 -17.10
CA ASP A 24 -14.12 1.90 -16.52
C ASP A 24 -13.56 1.94 -15.10
N ALA A 25 -12.81 0.92 -14.70
CA ALA A 25 -12.18 0.89 -13.38
C ALA A 25 -11.19 2.05 -13.22
N VAL A 26 -11.29 2.77 -12.09
CA VAL A 26 -10.46 3.94 -11.80
C VAL A 26 -9.86 3.83 -10.40
N ILE A 27 -8.54 4.01 -10.30
CA ILE A 27 -7.85 4.23 -9.03
C ILE A 27 -7.70 5.73 -8.81
N TYR A 28 -8.22 6.21 -7.70
CA TYR A 28 -7.99 7.57 -7.22
C TYR A 28 -6.80 7.57 -6.26
N GLN A 29 -5.87 8.51 -6.48
CA GLN A 29 -4.68 8.72 -5.64
C GLN A 29 -4.46 10.22 -5.41
N PRO A 30 -3.64 10.62 -4.40
CA PRO A 30 -3.24 12.01 -4.26
C PRO A 30 -2.47 12.50 -5.49
N TYR A 31 -2.38 13.83 -5.70
CA TYR A 31 -1.54 14.39 -6.76
C TYR A 31 -0.09 13.98 -6.55
N GLU A 32 0.45 13.23 -7.52
CA GLU A 32 1.74 12.54 -7.37
C GLU A 32 2.91 13.50 -7.22
N ALA A 33 2.95 14.58 -8.01
CA ALA A 33 4.03 15.55 -7.97
C ALA A 33 4.00 16.44 -6.71
N GLU A 34 2.81 16.87 -6.28
CA GLU A 34 2.67 17.94 -5.29
C GLU A 34 2.25 17.45 -3.90
N GLN A 35 1.36 16.45 -3.82
CA GLN A 35 0.63 16.12 -2.60
C GLN A 35 1.03 14.81 -1.95
N ILE A 36 1.27 13.76 -2.74
CA ILE A 36 1.41 12.39 -2.22
C ILE A 36 2.53 12.28 -1.18
N LEU A 37 2.23 11.67 -0.05
CA LEU A 37 3.19 11.38 1.01
C LEU A 37 3.73 9.96 0.88
N LEU A 38 4.86 9.66 1.51
CA LEU A 38 5.50 8.34 1.44
C LEU A 38 4.54 7.17 1.74
N PRO A 39 3.79 7.14 2.86
CA PRO A 39 2.88 6.02 3.13
C PRO A 39 1.72 5.91 2.14
N GLU A 40 1.25 7.04 1.60
CA GLU A 40 0.22 7.05 0.56
C GLU A 40 0.77 6.56 -0.78
N HIS A 41 2.00 6.93 -1.11
CA HIS A 41 2.71 6.46 -2.31
C HIS A 41 2.90 4.94 -2.26
N ALA A 42 3.36 4.40 -1.14
CA ALA A 42 3.53 2.97 -0.93
C ALA A 42 2.21 2.20 -1.14
N SER A 43 1.13 2.64 -0.48
CA SER A 43 -0.19 2.01 -0.62
C SER A 43 -0.74 2.11 -2.06
N CYS A 44 -0.55 3.24 -2.74
CA CYS A 44 -0.99 3.41 -4.13
C CYS A 44 -0.20 2.51 -5.08
N LEU A 45 1.12 2.37 -4.87
CA LEU A 45 1.95 1.45 -5.66
C LEU A 45 1.57 -0.01 -5.43
N ALA A 46 1.30 -0.41 -4.19
CA ALA A 46 0.87 -1.77 -3.86
C ALA A 46 -0.43 -2.14 -4.59
N VAL A 47 -1.44 -1.27 -4.55
CA VAL A 47 -2.72 -1.48 -5.27
C VAL A 47 -2.50 -1.52 -6.77
N LYS A 48 -1.73 -0.58 -7.33
CA LYS A 48 -1.42 -0.56 -8.78
C LYS A 48 -0.66 -1.82 -9.20
N ALA A 49 0.31 -2.29 -8.40
CA ALA A 49 1.05 -3.51 -8.67
C ALA A 49 0.13 -4.73 -8.65
N TYR A 50 -0.71 -4.86 -7.63
CA TYR A 50 -1.67 -5.96 -7.53
C TYR A 50 -2.59 -6.04 -8.74
N LEU A 51 -3.24 -4.94 -9.13
CA LEU A 51 -4.14 -4.93 -10.29
C LEU A 51 -3.41 -5.21 -11.61
N LYS A 52 -2.18 -4.71 -11.78
CA LYS A 52 -1.34 -5.03 -12.95
C LYS A 52 -0.90 -6.49 -12.98
N MET A 53 -0.58 -7.09 -11.84
CA MET A 53 -0.27 -8.51 -11.71
C MET A 53 -1.49 -9.38 -12.03
N CYS A 54 -2.70 -8.94 -11.66
CA CYS A 54 -3.98 -9.54 -12.07
C CYS A 54 -4.32 -9.30 -13.56
N GLN A 55 -3.54 -8.50 -14.28
CA GLN A 55 -3.78 -8.09 -15.68
C GLN A 55 -5.11 -7.36 -15.88
N LEU A 56 -5.57 -6.65 -14.85
CA LEU A 56 -6.84 -5.92 -14.86
C LEU A 56 -6.62 -4.49 -15.38
N PRO A 57 -7.41 -4.04 -16.37
CA PRO A 57 -7.32 -2.67 -16.86
C PRO A 57 -7.88 -1.68 -15.84
N PHE A 58 -7.20 -0.55 -15.68
CA PHE A 58 -7.67 0.58 -14.86
C PHE A 58 -7.04 1.89 -15.32
N GLU A 59 -7.73 3.00 -15.04
CA GLU A 59 -7.17 4.34 -15.16
C GLU A 59 -6.69 4.84 -13.79
N VAL A 60 -5.73 5.75 -13.78
CA VAL A 60 -5.30 6.45 -12.57
C VAL A 60 -5.76 7.91 -12.64
N ARG A 61 -6.45 8.38 -11.62
CA ARG A 61 -6.89 9.77 -11.50
C ARG A 61 -6.44 10.38 -10.17
N SER A 62 -5.96 11.62 -10.25
CA SER A 62 -5.58 12.36 -9.05
C SER A 62 -6.81 12.96 -8.37
N CYS A 63 -6.83 12.89 -7.03
CA CYS A 63 -7.88 13.45 -6.19
C CYS A 63 -7.27 14.06 -4.93
N ALA A 64 -7.62 15.30 -4.62
CA ALA A 64 -7.09 15.99 -3.45
C ALA A 64 -7.56 15.37 -2.13
N ASN A 65 -8.79 14.86 -2.10
CA ASN A 65 -9.43 14.28 -0.92
C ASN A 65 -10.50 13.28 -1.34
N ALA A 66 -10.54 12.12 -0.71
CA ALA A 66 -11.53 11.07 -0.96
C ALA A 66 -12.59 10.94 0.17
N GLU A 67 -12.55 11.77 1.20
CA GLU A 67 -13.40 11.63 2.38
C GLU A 67 -14.90 11.56 2.09
N TYR A 68 -15.32 12.16 0.97
CA TYR A 68 -16.74 12.23 0.58
C TYR A 68 -17.11 11.28 -0.56
N MET A 69 -16.20 10.42 -0.99
CA MET A 69 -16.42 9.54 -2.14
C MET A 69 -17.14 8.24 -1.78
N SER A 70 -17.17 7.88 -0.51
CA SER A 70 -17.85 6.66 -0.05
C SER A 70 -19.36 6.90 0.12
N PRO A 71 -20.20 6.02 -0.45
CA PRO A 71 -21.65 6.12 -0.28
C PRO A 71 -22.15 6.04 1.17
N GLY A 72 -21.34 5.52 2.09
CA GLY A 72 -21.68 5.35 3.49
C GLY A 72 -21.25 6.49 4.42
N GLY A 73 -20.71 7.60 3.90
CA GLY A 73 -20.24 8.73 4.71
C GLY A 73 -19.07 8.40 5.63
N ARG A 74 -18.37 7.29 5.40
CA ARG A 74 -17.17 6.93 6.14
C ARG A 74 -15.97 7.66 5.55
N LEU A 75 -15.00 8.02 6.40
CA LEU A 75 -13.71 8.54 5.97
C LEU A 75 -13.06 7.52 5.02
N THR A 76 -13.02 7.85 3.74
CA THR A 76 -12.43 7.03 2.71
C THR A 76 -10.97 7.41 2.55
N LYS A 77 -10.07 6.45 2.68
CA LYS A 77 -8.65 6.66 2.47
C LYS A 77 -8.27 6.42 1.01
N LEU A 78 -7.26 7.12 0.53
CA LEU A 78 -6.58 6.81 -0.73
C LEU A 78 -5.50 5.73 -0.49
N PRO A 79 -5.28 4.81 -1.42
CA PRO A 79 -5.92 4.66 -2.72
C PRO A 79 -7.36 4.16 -2.64
N TYR A 80 -8.16 4.59 -3.61
CA TYR A 80 -9.57 4.29 -3.70
C TYR A 80 -9.90 3.76 -5.11
N LEU A 81 -10.41 2.56 -5.17
CA LEU A 81 -10.82 1.91 -6.41
C LEU A 81 -12.32 2.10 -6.63
N ARG A 82 -12.68 2.66 -7.79
CA ARG A 82 -14.03 2.60 -8.31
C ARG A 82 -14.06 1.61 -9.47
N ALA A 83 -14.86 0.56 -9.36
CA ALA A 83 -15.03 -0.47 -10.36
C ALA A 83 -16.53 -0.65 -10.65
N GLY A 84 -17.04 -0.03 -11.73
CA GLY A 84 -18.46 0.06 -12.01
C GLY A 84 -19.21 0.80 -10.89
N THR A 85 -20.14 0.11 -10.22
CA THR A 85 -20.92 0.63 -9.09
C THR A 85 -20.23 0.46 -7.74
N PHE A 86 -19.13 -0.31 -7.69
CA PHE A 86 -18.42 -0.62 -6.46
C PHE A 86 -17.34 0.41 -6.16
N ASN A 87 -17.22 0.72 -4.89
CA ASN A 87 -16.28 1.70 -4.36
C ASN A 87 -15.53 1.05 -3.19
N VAL A 88 -14.24 0.79 -3.36
CA VAL A 88 -13.42 0.04 -2.41
C VAL A 88 -12.15 0.81 -2.09
N SER A 89 -11.80 0.93 -0.82
CA SER A 89 -10.57 1.58 -0.36
C SER A 89 -9.75 0.63 0.50
N GLU A 90 -8.46 0.92 0.63
CA GLU A 90 -7.45 0.13 1.34
C GLU A 90 -7.09 -1.18 0.61
N PHE A 91 -5.81 -1.56 0.68
CA PHE A 91 -5.26 -2.68 -0.09
C PHE A 91 -6.00 -4.00 0.15
N GLU A 92 -6.17 -4.40 1.41
CA GLU A 92 -6.82 -5.66 1.77
C GLU A 92 -8.26 -5.77 1.22
N HIS A 93 -9.05 -4.69 1.32
CA HIS A 93 -10.42 -4.71 0.80
C HIS A 93 -10.46 -4.76 -0.73
N ILE A 94 -9.48 -4.13 -1.41
CA ILE A 94 -9.36 -4.20 -2.88
C ILE A 94 -8.99 -5.61 -3.31
N VAL A 95 -8.04 -6.25 -2.62
CA VAL A 95 -7.67 -7.64 -2.86
C VAL A 95 -8.89 -8.56 -2.71
N ASN A 96 -9.58 -8.47 -1.56
CA ASN A 96 -10.79 -9.25 -1.31
C ASN A 96 -11.88 -9.03 -2.37
N PHE A 97 -12.05 -7.79 -2.84
CA PHE A 97 -13.00 -7.48 -3.92
C PHE A 97 -12.62 -8.16 -5.24
N VAL A 98 -11.33 -8.11 -5.62
CA VAL A 98 -10.82 -8.73 -6.84
C VAL A 98 -10.90 -10.26 -6.76
N GLU A 99 -10.61 -10.85 -5.59
CA GLU A 99 -10.76 -12.29 -5.35
C GLU A 99 -12.22 -12.75 -5.45
N GLN A 100 -13.17 -12.00 -4.88
CA GLN A 100 -14.61 -12.28 -5.00
C GLN A 100 -15.12 -12.20 -6.44
N LYS A 101 -14.45 -11.41 -7.30
CA LYS A 101 -14.69 -11.37 -8.75
C LYS A 101 -14.08 -12.58 -9.50
N GLY A 102 -13.32 -13.45 -8.81
CA GLY A 102 -12.66 -14.60 -9.41
C GLY A 102 -11.47 -14.29 -10.31
N VAL A 103 -10.96 -13.06 -10.27
CA VAL A 103 -9.85 -12.58 -11.12
C VAL A 103 -8.59 -12.22 -10.32
N GLY A 104 -8.54 -12.62 -9.04
CA GLY A 104 -7.39 -12.41 -8.16
C GLY A 104 -6.20 -13.31 -8.47
N ILE A 105 -5.01 -12.91 -7.98
CA ILE A 105 -3.78 -13.70 -8.02
C ILE A 105 -3.62 -14.52 -6.74
N GLY A 106 -2.80 -15.60 -6.80
CA GLY A 106 -2.54 -16.44 -5.61
C GLY A 106 -3.52 -17.59 -5.42
N GLN A 107 -4.50 -17.78 -6.34
CA GLN A 107 -5.40 -18.93 -6.32
C GLN A 107 -4.68 -20.28 -6.47
N TRP A 108 -3.49 -20.25 -7.07
CA TRP A 108 -2.61 -21.41 -7.27
C TRP A 108 -1.88 -21.85 -5.98
N LEU A 109 -1.82 -20.99 -4.96
CA LEU A 109 -1.26 -21.33 -3.66
C LEU A 109 -2.22 -22.26 -2.91
N ASP A 110 -1.69 -23.31 -2.28
CA ASP A 110 -2.43 -24.12 -1.33
C ASP A 110 -2.70 -23.36 -0.02
N ASP A 111 -3.49 -23.94 0.87
CA ASP A 111 -3.95 -23.25 2.08
C ASP A 111 -2.81 -22.98 3.08
N ASP A 112 -1.79 -23.84 3.12
CA ASP A 112 -0.63 -23.66 4.00
C ASP A 112 0.24 -22.49 3.50
N TYR A 113 0.50 -22.43 2.19
CA TYR A 113 1.21 -21.30 1.57
C TYR A 113 0.43 -19.99 1.64
N LYS A 114 -0.91 -20.02 1.55
CA LYS A 114 -1.74 -18.84 1.76
C LYS A 114 -1.65 -18.31 3.19
N ALA A 115 -1.63 -19.21 4.19
CA ALA A 115 -1.47 -18.81 5.59
C ALA A 115 -0.08 -18.20 5.85
N ASP A 116 0.97 -18.81 5.28
CA ASP A 116 2.34 -18.29 5.32
C ASP A 116 2.42 -16.89 4.64
N MET A 117 1.91 -16.76 3.43
CA MET A 117 1.86 -15.50 2.68
C MET A 117 1.18 -14.38 3.49
N ARG A 118 0.02 -14.64 4.09
CA ARG A 118 -0.69 -13.65 4.92
C ARG A 118 0.13 -13.19 6.13
N THR A 119 0.95 -14.09 6.67
CA THR A 119 1.87 -13.74 7.77
C THR A 119 2.93 -12.74 7.31
N TYR A 120 3.56 -12.98 6.15
CA TYR A 120 4.52 -12.04 5.56
C TYR A 120 3.88 -10.73 5.10
N VAL A 121 2.67 -10.77 4.53
CA VAL A 121 1.89 -9.57 4.17
C VAL A 121 1.67 -8.72 5.42
N SER A 122 1.16 -9.33 6.50
CA SER A 122 0.93 -8.61 7.77
C SER A 122 2.22 -8.05 8.36
N LEU A 123 3.33 -8.79 8.29
CA LEU A 123 4.63 -8.33 8.76
C LEU A 123 5.10 -7.11 7.96
N ALA A 124 5.12 -7.22 6.64
CA ALA A 124 5.58 -6.16 5.74
C ALA A 124 4.73 -4.89 5.90
N GLU A 125 3.40 -5.03 5.83
CA GLU A 125 2.48 -3.91 5.95
C GLU A 125 2.62 -3.21 7.30
N ASN A 126 2.64 -3.95 8.41
CA ASN A 126 2.74 -3.34 9.74
C ASN A 126 4.08 -2.62 9.94
N ILE A 127 5.20 -3.23 9.57
CA ILE A 127 6.52 -2.64 9.81
C ILE A 127 6.76 -1.44 8.89
N PHE A 128 6.54 -1.59 7.58
CA PHE A 128 6.81 -0.51 6.64
C PHE A 128 5.85 0.67 6.81
N THR A 129 4.54 0.42 6.97
CA THR A 129 3.57 1.51 7.22
C THR A 129 3.93 2.31 8.47
N MET A 130 4.28 1.64 9.57
CA MET A 130 4.67 2.35 10.80
C MET A 130 5.98 3.13 10.61
N ALA A 131 6.98 2.58 9.91
CA ALA A 131 8.24 3.27 9.63
C ALA A 131 8.03 4.50 8.72
N GLU A 132 7.19 4.37 7.70
CA GLU A 132 6.82 5.45 6.78
C GLU A 132 6.06 6.57 7.48
N LEU A 133 5.10 6.22 8.35
CA LEU A 133 4.41 7.19 9.19
C LEU A 133 5.35 7.87 10.18
N TYR A 134 6.27 7.12 10.79
CA TYR A 134 7.25 7.66 11.71
C TYR A 134 8.16 8.68 11.01
N ILE A 135 8.80 8.31 9.91
CA ILE A 135 9.72 9.21 9.21
C ILE A 135 9.00 10.45 8.69
N SER A 136 7.75 10.33 8.24
CA SER A 136 6.97 11.43 7.69
C SER A 136 6.44 12.40 8.74
N PHE A 137 6.07 11.94 9.93
CA PHE A 137 5.35 12.77 10.92
C PHE A 137 6.08 13.01 12.24
N VAL A 138 7.03 12.13 12.62
CA VAL A 138 7.85 12.28 13.84
C VAL A 138 9.17 13.00 13.52
N ASN A 139 9.83 12.62 12.42
CA ASN A 139 11.07 13.30 12.01
C ASN A 139 10.79 14.76 11.65
N LYS A 140 11.31 15.67 12.49
CA LYS A 140 11.03 17.12 12.37
C LYS A 140 11.41 17.67 10.99
N THR A 141 12.58 17.32 10.49
CA THR A 141 13.10 17.83 9.22
C THR A 141 12.24 17.39 8.03
N VAL A 142 11.83 16.10 8.01
CA VAL A 142 10.95 15.57 6.95
C VAL A 142 9.55 16.19 7.07
N TYR A 143 9.02 16.29 8.28
CA TYR A 143 7.71 16.89 8.49
C TYR A 143 7.64 18.33 7.99
N GLU A 144 8.61 19.18 8.40
CA GLU A 144 8.61 20.62 8.06
C GLU A 144 8.91 20.89 6.59
N LYS A 145 9.82 20.11 5.97
CA LYS A 145 10.27 20.37 4.60
C LYS A 145 9.45 19.65 3.53
N VAL A 146 8.83 18.52 3.85
CA VAL A 146 8.13 17.67 2.87
C VAL A 146 6.68 17.42 3.26
N THR A 147 6.43 16.83 4.43
CA THR A 147 5.11 16.34 4.78
C THR A 147 4.08 17.45 4.91
N ALA A 148 4.35 18.48 5.70
CA ALA A 148 3.41 19.58 5.93
C ALA A 148 3.16 20.43 4.67
N PRO A 149 4.17 20.82 3.88
CA PRO A 149 3.95 21.48 2.60
C PRO A 149 3.11 20.67 1.62
N ARG A 150 3.44 19.37 1.43
CA ARG A 150 2.71 18.50 0.50
C ARG A 150 1.27 18.25 0.95
N ASN A 151 1.04 17.93 2.22
CA ASN A 151 -0.31 17.73 2.73
C ASN A 151 -1.16 18.99 2.67
N GLY A 152 -0.55 20.14 2.88
CA GLY A 152 -1.23 21.44 2.89
C GLY A 152 -1.46 22.07 1.52
N CYS A 153 -0.81 21.61 0.45
CA CYS A 153 -0.79 22.32 -0.85
C CYS A 153 -2.18 22.43 -1.51
N VAL A 154 -3.07 21.51 -1.24
CA VAL A 154 -4.43 21.45 -1.83
C VAL A 154 -5.48 22.25 -1.02
N PHE A 155 -5.10 22.79 0.12
CA PHE A 155 -6.01 23.53 0.99
C PHE A 155 -5.63 25.02 1.07
N PRO A 156 -6.62 25.96 1.01
CA PRO A 156 -6.35 27.38 1.19
C PRO A 156 -5.97 27.68 2.64
N TRP A 157 -5.24 28.78 2.85
CA TRP A 157 -4.98 29.29 4.18
C TRP A 157 -6.29 29.81 4.82
N PRO A 158 -6.59 29.58 6.10
CA PRO A 158 -5.80 28.87 7.11
C PRO A 158 -6.10 27.35 7.21
N LEU A 159 -6.93 26.79 6.34
CA LEU A 159 -7.38 25.40 6.39
C LEU A 159 -6.20 24.42 6.30
N ASN A 160 -5.20 24.74 5.49
CA ASN A 160 -3.98 23.94 5.38
C ASN A 160 -3.27 23.69 6.72
N LEU A 161 -3.29 24.67 7.64
CA LEU A 161 -2.69 24.52 8.96
C LEU A 161 -3.52 23.58 9.85
N ILE A 162 -4.85 23.68 9.76
CA ILE A 162 -5.78 22.83 10.51
C ILE A 162 -5.66 21.38 10.05
N GLU A 163 -5.64 21.15 8.74
CA GLU A 163 -5.49 19.83 8.14
C GLU A 163 -4.14 19.18 8.48
N ASN A 164 -3.06 19.94 8.39
CA ASN A 164 -1.73 19.48 8.80
C ASN A 164 -1.69 19.09 10.28
N TYR A 165 -2.27 19.90 11.15
CA TYR A 165 -2.35 19.62 12.59
C TYR A 165 -3.19 18.37 12.86
N THR A 166 -4.36 18.27 12.24
CA THR A 166 -5.29 17.16 12.43
C THR A 166 -4.69 15.85 11.96
N LYS A 167 -4.11 15.83 10.74
CA LYS A 167 -3.46 14.64 10.17
C LYS A 167 -2.29 14.19 11.03
N ARG A 168 -1.41 15.14 11.43
CA ARG A 168 -0.29 14.82 12.32
C ARG A 168 -0.75 14.26 13.66
N ARG A 169 -1.74 14.88 14.30
CA ARG A 169 -2.28 14.42 15.57
C ARG A 169 -2.85 12.99 15.47
N ASN A 170 -3.58 12.70 14.42
CA ASN A 170 -4.15 11.38 14.20
C ASN A 170 -3.06 10.33 13.94
N THR A 171 -2.05 10.66 13.15
CA THR A 171 -0.89 9.77 12.90
C THR A 171 -0.11 9.49 14.19
N LEU A 172 0.17 10.52 15.00
CA LEU A 172 0.86 10.32 16.29
C LEU A 172 0.06 9.46 17.25
N ARG A 173 -1.28 9.49 17.21
CA ARG A 173 -2.13 8.58 17.99
C ARG A 173 -1.98 7.13 17.51
N ILE A 174 -1.95 6.91 16.19
CA ILE A 174 -1.71 5.57 15.62
C ILE A 174 -0.35 5.05 16.08
N LEU A 175 0.71 5.82 15.90
CA LEU A 175 2.06 5.45 16.31
C LEU A 175 2.14 5.15 17.82
N LYS A 176 1.40 5.91 18.66
CA LYS A 176 1.33 5.65 20.09
C LYS A 176 0.63 4.34 20.43
N VAL A 177 -0.45 3.98 19.75
CA VAL A 177 -1.15 2.70 19.95
C VAL A 177 -0.23 1.52 19.67
N TYR A 178 0.59 1.62 18.62
CA TYR A 178 1.57 0.59 18.26
C TYR A 178 2.93 0.73 18.96
N GLN A 179 3.05 1.67 19.91
CA GLN A 179 4.27 1.94 20.71
C GLN A 179 5.49 2.38 19.89
N TRP A 180 5.26 3.01 18.73
CA TRP A 180 6.33 3.55 17.88
C TRP A 180 6.66 5.01 18.20
N ASN A 181 5.80 5.72 18.91
CA ASN A 181 5.97 7.16 19.16
C ASN A 181 7.21 7.49 20.02
N ASP A 182 7.59 6.59 20.92
CA ASP A 182 8.68 6.78 21.87
C ASP A 182 10.00 6.11 21.39
N MET A 183 10.01 5.53 20.18
CA MET A 183 11.19 4.94 19.58
C MET A 183 12.14 6.02 19.06
N THR A 184 13.43 5.68 19.04
CA THR A 184 14.45 6.45 18.32
C THR A 184 14.42 6.08 16.82
N ILE A 185 15.07 6.89 15.99
CA ILE A 185 15.21 6.55 14.56
C ILE A 185 15.99 5.25 14.38
N ASP A 186 16.96 4.96 15.24
CA ASP A 186 17.77 3.74 15.18
C ASP A 186 16.93 2.50 15.50
N ASP A 187 16.00 2.58 16.47
CA ASP A 187 15.07 1.50 16.78
C ASP A 187 14.13 1.22 15.58
N VAL A 188 13.68 2.27 14.89
CA VAL A 188 12.86 2.13 13.68
C VAL A 188 13.65 1.46 12.56
N ILE A 189 14.91 1.89 12.36
CA ILE A 189 15.80 1.30 11.35
C ILE A 189 16.04 -0.18 11.65
N GLU A 190 16.30 -0.56 12.90
CA GLU A 190 16.51 -1.94 13.29
C GLU A 190 15.29 -2.83 12.97
N LYS A 191 14.06 -2.31 13.21
CA LYS A 191 12.84 -3.05 12.85
C LYS A 191 12.68 -3.23 11.34
N VAL A 192 12.96 -2.18 10.57
CA VAL A 192 12.93 -2.25 9.10
C VAL A 192 14.00 -3.20 8.58
N GLU A 193 15.22 -3.16 9.14
CA GLU A 193 16.32 -4.06 8.77
C GLU A 193 15.93 -5.52 8.99
N LYS A 194 15.38 -5.87 10.16
CA LYS A 194 14.89 -7.23 10.46
C LYS A 194 13.77 -7.68 9.51
N CYS A 195 12.86 -6.77 9.14
CA CYS A 195 11.82 -7.06 8.17
C CYS A 195 12.42 -7.33 6.78
N CYS A 196 13.37 -6.51 6.33
CA CYS A 196 14.08 -6.72 5.08
C CYS A 196 14.87 -8.02 5.06
N GLU A 197 15.55 -8.37 6.16
CA GLU A 197 16.24 -9.68 6.32
C GLU A 197 15.26 -10.83 6.15
N THR A 198 14.11 -10.77 6.83
CA THR A 198 13.07 -11.81 6.76
C THR A 198 12.51 -11.97 5.33
N LEU A 199 12.25 -10.86 4.65
CA LEU A 199 11.78 -10.88 3.24
C LEU A 199 12.89 -11.38 2.29
N THR A 200 14.15 -11.02 2.54
CA THR A 200 15.29 -11.51 1.75
C THR A 200 15.42 -13.02 1.86
N LEU A 201 15.39 -13.56 3.09
CA LEU A 201 15.43 -15.00 3.32
C LEU A 201 14.28 -15.71 2.60
N LYS A 202 13.08 -15.13 2.61
CA LYS A 202 11.95 -15.70 1.90
C LYS A 202 12.16 -15.75 0.38
N LEU A 203 12.74 -14.72 -0.23
CA LEU A 203 13.11 -14.71 -1.65
C LEU A 203 14.27 -15.67 -1.98
N GLU A 204 15.13 -15.98 -1.01
CA GLU A 204 16.24 -16.93 -1.17
C GLU A 204 15.79 -18.39 -1.08
N GLU A 205 14.60 -18.69 -0.55
CA GLU A 205 14.01 -20.04 -0.62
C GLU A 205 13.76 -20.48 -2.08
N THR A 206 13.52 -19.52 -2.98
CA THR A 206 13.27 -19.74 -4.41
C THR A 206 14.20 -18.86 -5.26
N PRO A 207 15.53 -19.10 -5.24
CA PRO A 207 16.51 -18.17 -5.79
C PRO A 207 16.40 -17.96 -7.32
N ASP A 208 15.92 -18.97 -8.04
CA ASP A 208 15.74 -18.93 -9.50
C ASP A 208 14.40 -18.32 -9.93
N GLU A 209 13.50 -18.05 -8.95
CA GLU A 209 12.17 -17.54 -9.20
C GLU A 209 12.09 -16.02 -8.95
N PRO A 210 11.30 -15.29 -9.75
CA PRO A 210 11.25 -13.83 -9.66
C PRO A 210 10.35 -13.29 -8.54
N PHE A 211 9.48 -14.11 -7.95
CA PHE A 211 8.51 -13.76 -6.93
C PHE A 211 8.74 -14.55 -5.63
N PHE A 212 8.07 -14.16 -4.54
CA PHE A 212 8.30 -14.76 -3.22
C PHE A 212 8.00 -16.25 -3.12
N TYR A 213 7.10 -16.79 -3.92
CA TYR A 213 6.68 -18.19 -3.83
C TYR A 213 6.95 -19.01 -5.10
N SER A 214 7.08 -18.37 -6.26
CA SER A 214 7.29 -19.09 -7.52
C SER A 214 7.52 -18.10 -8.68
N ASN A 215 7.29 -18.56 -9.91
CA ASN A 215 7.28 -17.73 -11.11
C ASN A 215 5.96 -16.96 -11.34
N GLN A 216 4.98 -17.13 -10.44
CA GLN A 216 3.70 -16.42 -10.49
C GLN A 216 3.58 -15.47 -9.30
N PRO A 217 3.04 -14.24 -9.51
CA PRO A 217 2.89 -13.27 -8.45
C PRO A 217 1.80 -13.64 -7.44
N CYS A 218 1.94 -13.12 -6.23
CA CYS A 218 0.95 -13.19 -5.17
C CYS A 218 0.76 -11.82 -4.50
N GLU A 219 -0.08 -11.74 -3.48
CA GLU A 219 -0.34 -10.49 -2.74
C GLU A 219 0.91 -9.91 -2.09
N LEU A 220 1.79 -10.79 -1.55
CA LEU A 220 3.03 -10.36 -0.92
C LEU A 220 3.94 -9.61 -1.89
N ASP A 221 4.00 -10.03 -3.16
CA ASP A 221 4.79 -9.35 -4.17
C ASP A 221 4.31 -7.92 -4.40
N ALA A 222 3.00 -7.72 -4.43
CA ALA A 222 2.42 -6.40 -4.65
C ALA A 222 2.66 -5.45 -3.46
N ILE A 223 2.45 -5.93 -2.22
CA ILE A 223 2.62 -5.09 -1.04
C ILE A 223 4.09 -4.80 -0.75
N ALA A 224 4.95 -5.83 -0.85
CA ALA A 224 6.38 -5.65 -0.67
C ALA A 224 6.96 -4.66 -1.70
N PHE A 225 6.61 -4.82 -2.98
CA PHE A 225 7.00 -3.86 -4.02
C PHE A 225 6.52 -2.44 -3.69
N GLY A 226 5.26 -2.27 -3.31
CA GLY A 226 4.69 -0.95 -3.02
C GLY A 226 5.48 -0.20 -1.96
N HIS A 227 5.78 -0.84 -0.83
CA HIS A 227 6.54 -0.23 0.27
C HIS A 227 8.03 -0.05 -0.07
N LEU A 228 8.70 -1.10 -0.52
CA LEU A 228 10.13 -1.06 -0.81
C LEU A 228 10.46 -0.05 -1.91
N PHE A 229 9.71 -0.08 -3.01
CA PHE A 229 9.92 0.84 -4.12
C PHE A 229 9.64 2.30 -3.72
N ALA A 230 8.56 2.56 -2.98
CA ALA A 230 8.26 3.90 -2.47
C ALA A 230 9.37 4.42 -1.55
N ILE A 231 9.88 3.59 -0.62
CA ILE A 231 10.99 3.96 0.29
C ILE A 231 12.26 4.27 -0.50
N ILE A 232 12.60 3.47 -1.52
CA ILE A 232 13.83 3.65 -2.30
C ILE A 232 13.77 4.89 -3.19
N THR A 233 12.60 5.19 -3.78
CA THR A 233 12.46 6.22 -4.82
C THR A 233 11.98 7.57 -4.31
N THR A 234 11.38 7.63 -3.11
CA THR A 234 10.95 8.91 -2.55
C THR A 234 12.13 9.69 -2.00
N ASP A 235 12.38 10.87 -2.57
CA ASP A 235 13.44 11.78 -2.11
C ASP A 235 13.00 12.48 -0.82
N LEU A 236 13.61 12.11 0.30
CA LEU A 236 13.37 12.70 1.61
C LEU A 236 14.65 13.32 2.17
N PRO A 237 14.55 14.40 2.97
CA PRO A 237 15.72 14.99 3.67
C PRO A 237 16.41 14.00 4.62
N ASN A 238 15.73 12.97 5.06
CA ASN A 238 16.28 11.87 5.84
C ASN A 238 16.14 10.58 5.04
N MET A 239 17.25 10.09 4.51
CA MET A 239 17.34 8.90 3.66
C MET A 239 17.59 7.59 4.43
N ALA A 240 17.49 7.59 5.77
CA ALA A 240 17.85 6.44 6.59
C ALA A 240 17.09 5.15 6.19
N LEU A 241 15.78 5.24 5.97
CA LEU A 241 14.98 4.09 5.49
C LEU A 241 15.45 3.60 4.11
N ALA A 242 15.64 4.51 3.16
CA ALA A 242 16.09 4.15 1.81
C ALA A 242 17.49 3.52 1.83
N GLN A 243 18.40 4.07 2.64
CA GLN A 243 19.74 3.49 2.80
C GLN A 243 19.69 2.10 3.43
N THR A 244 18.79 1.86 4.38
CA THR A 244 18.61 0.55 4.99
C THR A 244 18.11 -0.47 3.98
N VAL A 245 17.05 -0.16 3.24
CA VAL A 245 16.50 -1.08 2.21
C VAL A 245 17.54 -1.36 1.12
N ARG A 246 18.30 -0.36 0.69
CA ARG A 246 19.36 -0.53 -0.34
C ARG A 246 20.52 -1.44 0.06
N LYS A 247 20.69 -1.77 1.33
CA LYS A 247 21.68 -2.79 1.76
C LYS A 247 21.30 -4.21 1.27
N PHE A 248 20.04 -4.45 1.00
CA PHE A 248 19.50 -5.73 0.59
C PHE A 248 19.36 -5.82 -0.94
N ASN A 249 20.45 -6.17 -1.62
CA ASN A 249 20.51 -6.22 -3.07
C ASN A 249 19.38 -7.07 -3.68
N ARG A 250 19.03 -8.20 -3.07
CA ARG A 250 17.97 -9.09 -3.56
C ARG A 250 16.60 -8.40 -3.58
N LEU A 251 16.29 -7.56 -2.58
CA LEU A 251 15.06 -6.78 -2.54
C LEU A 251 15.08 -5.64 -3.59
N VAL A 252 16.23 -5.04 -3.83
CA VAL A 252 16.38 -4.02 -4.88
C VAL A 252 16.20 -4.64 -6.26
N GLU A 253 16.81 -5.79 -6.53
CA GLU A 253 16.64 -6.56 -7.77
C GLU A 253 15.17 -6.97 -7.98
N PHE A 254 14.50 -7.43 -6.93
CA PHE A 254 13.07 -7.73 -6.94
C PHE A 254 12.24 -6.49 -7.34
N CYS A 255 12.50 -5.34 -6.75
CA CYS A 255 11.83 -4.09 -7.10
C CYS A 255 12.07 -3.69 -8.56
N GLN A 256 13.31 -3.81 -9.05
CA GLN A 256 13.67 -3.53 -10.44
C GLN A 256 12.96 -4.48 -11.41
N PHE A 257 12.87 -5.76 -11.07
CA PHE A 257 12.15 -6.75 -11.87
C PHE A 257 10.65 -6.39 -11.99
N ILE A 258 9.97 -6.11 -10.88
CA ILE A 258 8.56 -5.74 -10.88
C ILE A 258 8.34 -4.44 -11.66
N ASP A 259 9.19 -3.43 -11.45
CA ASP A 259 9.10 -2.16 -12.17
C ASP A 259 9.25 -2.37 -13.68
N SER A 260 10.27 -3.08 -14.12
CA SER A 260 10.53 -3.34 -15.55
C SER A 260 9.40 -4.13 -16.20
N LYS A 261 8.80 -5.08 -15.48
CA LYS A 261 7.76 -5.96 -16.02
C LYS A 261 6.39 -5.30 -16.11
N TYR A 262 6.04 -4.49 -15.09
CA TYR A 262 4.67 -3.98 -14.94
C TYR A 262 4.51 -2.47 -15.08
N PHE A 263 5.55 -1.68 -14.84
CA PHE A 263 5.43 -0.22 -14.78
C PHE A 263 6.28 0.52 -15.80
N GLN A 264 7.48 0.04 -16.07
CA GLN A 264 8.48 0.71 -16.91
C GLN A 264 8.78 2.15 -16.43
N MET A 265 8.77 2.34 -15.12
CA MET A 265 9.20 3.57 -14.49
C MET A 265 10.73 3.70 -14.58
N ARG A 266 11.29 4.81 -14.15
CA ARG A 266 12.74 5.07 -14.24
C ARG A 266 13.53 4.01 -13.48
N SER A 267 14.66 3.58 -14.05
CA SER A 267 15.64 2.69 -13.39
C SER A 267 16.05 3.24 -12.00
N LEU A 268 16.04 2.38 -11.01
CA LEU A 268 16.47 2.63 -9.65
C LEU A 268 17.98 2.87 -9.55
#